data_323f2097ac589929d1c008ab3e94d0d0
#
_entry.id   323f2097ac589929d1c008ab3e94d0d0
#
_cell.length_a   1.000
_cell.length_b   1.000
_cell.length_c   1.000
_cell.angle_alpha   90.00
_cell.angle_beta   90.00
_cell.angle_gamma   90.00
#
_symmetry.space_group_name_H-M   'P 1'
#
loop_
_entity.id
_entity.type
_entity.pdbx_description
1 polymer ?
#
loop_
_entity_poly.entity_id
_entity_poly.type
_entity_poly.pdbx_seq_one_letter_code
_entity_poly.pdbx_strand_id
1 'polypeptide(L)'
;MMQIAFSRFKDFLKEQYPLYECNIKPEFITKDMMVLFVDYLQSRSVGEGAKSIYQRFKKVIRYAIEHDVILKDPCKEVICKVDDQMLRKDVLSLEEIQALINCHYENEHPMVRRAFIFCLYCGLRFCDVKDLTYKNVDYSNKLLKFEQNGEDRAAYGEQLLKKLEKRLNTKGLNERRFREFRRLYLV
;
A
#
# COMPACT_ATOMS: atom_id res chain seq x y z
N MET A 1 4.23 -6.45 -11.10
CA MET A 1 3.51 -5.15 -11.08
C MET A 1 3.55 -4.38 -12.40
N MET A 2 4.62 -4.42 -13.19
CA MET A 2 4.65 -3.86 -14.57
C MET A 2 3.66 -4.55 -15.52
N GLN A 3 3.46 -5.86 -15.35
CA GLN A 3 2.49 -6.65 -16.12
C GLN A 3 1.07 -6.07 -16.10
N ILE A 4 0.63 -5.52 -14.95
CA ILE A 4 -0.70 -4.92 -14.83
C ILE A 4 -0.84 -3.69 -15.75
N ALA A 5 0.17 -2.83 -15.80
CA ALA A 5 0.13 -1.65 -16.66
C ALA A 5 0.10 -2.06 -18.15
N PHE A 6 0.86 -3.09 -18.49
CA PHE A 6 0.90 -3.63 -19.85
C PHE A 6 -0.43 -4.30 -20.23
N SER A 7 -1.02 -5.12 -19.34
CA SER A 7 -2.34 -5.71 -19.58
C SER A 7 -3.42 -4.65 -19.78
N ARG A 8 -3.41 -3.61 -18.95
CA ARG A 8 -4.38 -2.50 -19.10
C ARG A 8 -4.20 -1.72 -20.40
N PHE A 9 -2.98 -1.57 -20.87
CA PHE A 9 -2.73 -0.96 -22.18
C PHE A 9 -3.21 -1.85 -23.32
N LYS A 10 -3.01 -3.17 -23.25
CA LYS A 10 -3.58 -4.13 -24.20
C LYS A 10 -5.11 -4.08 -24.22
N ASP A 11 -5.75 -4.09 -23.05
CA ASP A 11 -7.21 -3.99 -22.96
C ASP A 11 -7.71 -2.69 -23.61
N PHE A 12 -7.01 -1.58 -23.40
CA PHE A 12 -7.30 -0.29 -24.06
C PHE A 12 -7.16 -0.36 -25.58
N LEU A 13 -6.07 -0.95 -26.08
CA LEU A 13 -5.86 -1.13 -27.52
C LEU A 13 -6.96 -1.98 -28.13
N LYS A 14 -7.35 -3.06 -27.48
CA LYS A 14 -8.41 -3.93 -27.94
C LYS A 14 -9.75 -3.20 -28.11
N GLU A 15 -10.07 -2.29 -27.20
CA GLU A 15 -11.32 -1.54 -27.23
C GLU A 15 -11.30 -0.35 -28.17
N GLN A 16 -10.23 0.44 -28.15
CA GLN A 16 -10.16 1.72 -28.87
C GLN A 16 -9.43 1.61 -30.22
N TYR A 17 -8.53 0.64 -30.34
CA TYR A 17 -7.68 0.45 -31.51
C TYR A 17 -7.54 -1.01 -31.90
N PRO A 18 -8.62 -1.71 -32.30
CA PRO A 18 -8.60 -3.16 -32.54
C PRO A 18 -7.53 -3.60 -33.54
N LEU A 19 -7.16 -2.74 -34.52
CA LEU A 19 -6.12 -3.01 -35.50
C LEU A 19 -4.72 -3.15 -34.86
N TYR A 20 -4.51 -2.62 -33.66
CA TYR A 20 -3.24 -2.67 -32.93
C TYR A 20 -3.25 -3.60 -31.73
N GLU A 21 -4.29 -4.41 -31.54
CA GLU A 21 -4.44 -5.29 -30.36
C GLU A 21 -3.22 -6.20 -30.15
N CYS A 22 -2.74 -6.80 -31.24
CA CYS A 22 -1.66 -7.79 -31.17
C CYS A 22 -0.27 -7.23 -31.50
N ASN A 23 -0.18 -6.12 -32.23
CA ASN A 23 1.11 -5.66 -32.75
C ASN A 23 1.11 -4.15 -33.06
N ILE A 24 1.36 -3.37 -32.02
CA ILE A 24 1.59 -1.91 -32.20
C ILE A 24 3.08 -1.65 -32.28
N LYS A 25 3.50 -0.96 -33.37
CA LYS A 25 4.87 -0.45 -33.42
C LYS A 25 5.03 0.73 -32.48
N PRO A 26 6.17 0.86 -31.78
CA PRO A 26 6.43 1.97 -30.85
C PRO A 26 6.18 3.36 -31.43
N GLU A 27 6.44 3.53 -32.73
CA GLU A 27 6.26 4.79 -33.48
C GLU A 27 4.80 5.26 -33.53
N PHE A 28 3.85 4.34 -33.42
CA PHE A 28 2.41 4.66 -33.44
C PHE A 28 1.84 5.03 -32.08
N ILE A 29 2.65 4.95 -31.02
CA ILE A 29 2.26 5.41 -29.69
C ILE A 29 2.38 6.93 -29.67
N THR A 30 1.25 7.60 -29.89
CA THR A 30 1.19 9.07 -29.95
C THR A 30 0.75 9.68 -28.63
N LYS A 31 0.94 11.02 -28.50
CA LYS A 31 0.45 11.79 -27.36
C LYS A 31 -1.07 11.66 -27.19
N ASP A 32 -1.82 11.77 -28.30
CA ASP A 32 -3.28 11.68 -28.27
C ASP A 32 -3.75 10.31 -27.79
N MET A 33 -3.07 9.23 -28.22
CA MET A 33 -3.32 7.91 -27.70
C MET A 33 -3.07 7.84 -26.19
N MET A 34 -2.06 8.51 -25.66
CA MET A 34 -1.80 8.55 -24.23
C MET A 34 -2.84 9.34 -23.44
N VAL A 35 -3.40 10.40 -24.01
CA VAL A 35 -4.54 11.12 -23.40
C VAL A 35 -5.73 10.20 -23.29
N LEU A 36 -6.12 9.51 -24.38
CA LEU A 36 -7.22 8.55 -24.38
C LEU A 36 -6.98 7.37 -23.43
N PHE A 37 -5.73 6.92 -23.32
CA PHE A 37 -5.37 5.88 -22.35
C PHE A 37 -5.53 6.34 -20.91
N VAL A 38 -5.20 7.59 -20.60
CA VAL A 38 -5.45 8.16 -19.26
C VAL A 38 -6.94 8.23 -18.97
N ASP A 39 -7.75 8.71 -19.91
CA ASP A 39 -9.21 8.77 -19.77
C ASP A 39 -9.81 7.37 -19.57
N TYR A 40 -9.33 6.39 -20.32
CA TYR A 40 -9.69 4.98 -20.16
C TYR A 40 -9.35 4.44 -18.77
N LEU A 41 -8.18 4.77 -18.23
CA LEU A 41 -7.79 4.35 -16.88
C LEU A 41 -8.65 5.02 -15.80
N GLN A 42 -8.94 6.31 -15.98
CA GLN A 42 -9.75 7.07 -15.02
C GLN A 42 -11.21 6.61 -14.99
N SER A 43 -11.78 6.23 -16.13
CA SER A 43 -13.14 5.70 -16.19
C SER A 43 -13.31 4.34 -15.47
N ARG A 44 -12.22 3.59 -15.28
CA ARG A 44 -12.21 2.23 -14.70
C ARG A 44 -11.59 2.10 -13.33
N SER A 45 -10.99 3.16 -12.84
CA SER A 45 -10.28 3.15 -11.55
C SER A 45 -10.67 4.36 -10.73
N VAL A 46 -11.13 4.12 -9.52
CA VAL A 46 -11.40 5.18 -8.54
C VAL A 46 -10.11 5.50 -7.78
N GLY A 47 -9.85 6.80 -7.55
CA GLY A 47 -8.74 7.27 -6.76
C GLY A 47 -7.36 7.11 -7.41
N GLU A 48 -6.35 6.68 -6.67
CA GLU A 48 -4.94 6.61 -7.12
C GLU A 48 -4.64 5.46 -8.09
N GLY A 49 -5.57 4.56 -8.35
CA GLY A 49 -5.36 3.38 -9.18
C GLY A 49 -4.92 3.73 -10.61
N ALA A 50 -5.64 4.61 -11.28
CA ALA A 50 -5.34 5.08 -12.64
C ALA A 50 -3.94 5.72 -12.71
N LYS A 51 -3.66 6.65 -11.79
CA LYS A 51 -2.36 7.33 -11.69
C LYS A 51 -1.20 6.35 -11.48
N SER A 52 -1.37 5.38 -10.58
CA SER A 52 -0.36 4.36 -10.30
C SER A 52 -0.07 3.47 -11.51
N ILE A 53 -1.10 3.06 -12.26
CA ILE A 53 -0.95 2.26 -13.48
C ILE A 53 -0.24 3.09 -14.55
N TYR A 54 -0.68 4.33 -14.76
CA TYR A 54 -0.08 5.21 -15.76
C TYR A 54 1.38 5.55 -15.45
N GLN A 55 1.73 5.80 -14.20
CA GLN A 55 3.13 6.02 -13.79
C GLN A 55 4.03 4.81 -14.08
N ARG A 56 3.51 3.60 -13.90
CA ARG A 56 4.25 2.38 -14.25
C ARG A 56 4.41 2.24 -15.75
N PHE A 57 3.40 2.58 -16.52
CA PHE A 57 3.47 2.60 -17.98
C PHE A 57 4.51 3.63 -18.44
N LYS A 58 4.53 4.83 -17.89
CA LYS A 58 5.55 5.86 -18.17
C LYS A 58 6.98 5.35 -17.93
N LYS A 59 7.21 4.50 -16.95
CA LYS A 59 8.54 3.90 -16.72
C LYS A 59 8.97 3.00 -17.90
N VAL A 60 8.03 2.25 -18.47
CA VAL A 60 8.31 1.40 -19.65
C VAL A 60 8.63 2.28 -20.86
N ILE A 61 7.84 3.32 -21.10
CA ILE A 61 8.10 4.28 -22.21
C ILE A 61 9.46 4.96 -22.04
N ARG A 62 9.80 5.38 -20.82
CA ARG A 62 11.10 5.99 -20.53
C ARG A 62 12.24 5.05 -20.83
N TYR A 63 12.12 3.79 -20.40
CA TYR A 63 13.11 2.75 -20.73
C TYR A 63 13.26 2.56 -22.24
N ALA A 64 12.16 2.56 -22.98
CA ALA A 64 12.19 2.45 -24.44
C ALA A 64 12.86 3.67 -25.12
N ILE A 65 12.73 4.86 -24.54
CA ILE A 65 13.43 6.06 -25.02
C ILE A 65 14.93 5.97 -24.72
N GLU A 66 15.30 5.55 -23.52
CA GLU A 66 16.71 5.38 -23.13
C GLU A 66 17.46 4.34 -23.98
N HIS A 67 16.72 3.44 -24.65
CA HIS A 67 17.27 2.43 -25.57
C HIS A 67 16.98 2.73 -27.05
N ASP A 68 16.66 3.96 -27.39
CA ASP A 68 16.40 4.41 -28.76
C ASP A 68 15.30 3.66 -29.52
N VAL A 69 14.41 2.97 -28.79
CA VAL A 69 13.24 2.28 -29.36
C VAL A 69 12.13 3.28 -29.71
N ILE A 70 12.01 4.34 -28.92
CA ILE A 70 11.07 5.45 -29.13
C ILE A 70 11.86 6.76 -29.16
N LEU A 71 11.75 7.50 -30.23
CA LEU A 71 12.52 8.75 -30.43
C LEU A 71 11.88 9.96 -29.72
N LYS A 72 10.57 9.97 -29.56
CA LYS A 72 9.82 11.07 -28.92
C LYS A 72 8.97 10.52 -27.78
N ASP A 73 9.03 11.18 -26.63
CA ASP A 73 8.23 10.80 -25.46
C ASP A 73 6.74 11.15 -25.66
N PRO A 74 5.86 10.15 -25.88
CA PRO A 74 4.43 10.39 -26.05
C PRO A 74 3.74 10.77 -24.74
N CYS A 75 4.41 10.54 -23.60
CA CYS A 75 3.88 10.81 -22.27
C CYS A 75 4.30 12.18 -21.69
N LYS A 76 5.13 12.96 -22.41
CA LYS A 76 5.82 14.14 -21.87
C LYS A 76 4.89 15.15 -21.21
N GLU A 77 3.72 15.43 -21.74
CA GLU A 77 2.80 16.45 -21.23
C GLU A 77 1.48 15.84 -20.73
N VAL A 78 1.38 14.51 -20.75
CA VAL A 78 0.16 13.82 -20.33
C VAL A 78 0.20 13.54 -18.86
N ILE A 79 -0.78 14.09 -18.12
CA ILE A 79 -0.88 13.98 -16.67
C ILE A 79 -2.17 13.25 -16.32
N CYS A 80 -2.07 12.16 -15.58
CA CYS A 80 -3.21 11.52 -14.96
C CYS A 80 -3.51 12.25 -13.63
N LYS A 81 -4.52 13.12 -13.66
CA LYS A 81 -4.98 13.84 -12.46
C LYS A 81 -5.78 12.87 -11.57
N VAL A 82 -5.65 13.03 -10.27
CA VAL A 82 -6.46 12.35 -9.26
C VAL A 82 -7.28 13.41 -8.57
N ASP A 83 -8.54 13.12 -8.37
CA ASP A 83 -9.37 13.97 -7.52
C ASP A 83 -9.01 13.69 -6.05
N ASP A 84 -8.26 14.61 -5.46
CA ASP A 84 -7.81 14.50 -4.06
C ASP A 84 -8.99 14.53 -3.07
N GLN A 85 -10.15 15.05 -3.48
CA GLN A 85 -11.36 15.05 -2.63
C GLN A 85 -11.94 13.64 -2.48
N MET A 86 -11.79 12.78 -3.49
CA MET A 86 -12.19 11.37 -3.43
C MET A 86 -11.23 10.49 -2.59
N LEU A 87 -10.08 11.01 -2.21
CA LEU A 87 -9.03 10.28 -1.48
C LEU A 87 -9.15 10.41 0.05
N ARG A 88 -10.22 10.98 0.58
CA ARG A 88 -10.45 10.96 2.02
C ARG A 88 -10.60 9.52 2.46
N LYS A 89 -9.53 8.99 3.03
CA LYS A 89 -9.55 7.69 3.70
C LYS A 89 -10.30 7.90 5.01
N ASP A 90 -11.38 7.18 5.17
CA ASP A 90 -12.03 7.08 6.47
C ASP A 90 -11.03 6.43 7.43
N VAL A 91 -10.75 7.13 8.50
CA VAL A 91 -9.85 6.67 9.55
C VAL A 91 -10.68 6.39 10.78
N LEU A 92 -10.52 5.20 11.35
CA LEU A 92 -11.23 4.81 12.56
C LEU A 92 -10.91 5.79 13.71
N SER A 93 -11.93 6.24 14.38
CA SER A 93 -11.80 7.01 15.60
C SER A 93 -11.30 6.13 16.77
N LEU A 94 -10.87 6.75 17.86
CA LEU A 94 -10.43 5.98 19.03
C LEU A 94 -11.58 5.18 19.66
N GLU A 95 -12.79 5.72 19.62
CA GLU A 95 -13.99 5.07 20.10
C GLU A 95 -14.34 3.85 19.26
N GLU A 96 -14.24 3.96 17.93
CA GLU A 96 -14.45 2.84 17.00
C GLU A 96 -13.39 1.75 17.16
N ILE A 97 -12.11 2.12 17.34
CA ILE A 97 -11.04 1.17 17.66
C ILE A 97 -11.31 0.44 18.96
N GLN A 98 -11.76 1.16 20.01
CA GLN A 98 -12.11 0.56 21.29
C GLN A 98 -13.32 -0.38 21.17
N ALA A 99 -14.33 0.00 20.38
CA ALA A 99 -15.48 -0.84 20.09
C ALA A 99 -15.06 -2.12 19.35
N LEU A 100 -14.19 -2.01 18.36
CA LEU A 100 -13.62 -3.18 17.64
C LEU A 100 -12.83 -4.12 18.56
N ILE A 101 -12.05 -3.56 19.50
CA ILE A 101 -11.29 -4.36 20.48
C ILE A 101 -12.22 -5.10 21.44
N ASN A 102 -13.38 -4.56 21.75
CA ASN A 102 -14.34 -5.15 22.68
C ASN A 102 -15.42 -5.99 22.01
N CYS A 103 -15.56 -5.89 20.69
CA CYS A 103 -16.54 -6.65 19.92
C CYS A 103 -16.09 -8.11 19.78
N HIS A 104 -17.00 -9.04 20.01
CA HIS A 104 -16.80 -10.48 19.77
C HIS A 104 -17.94 -10.98 18.87
N TYR A 105 -17.60 -11.84 17.91
CA TYR A 105 -18.58 -12.43 16.99
C TYR A 105 -18.42 -13.95 16.94
N GLU A 106 -19.50 -14.64 16.58
CA GLU A 106 -19.48 -16.08 16.42
C GLU A 106 -18.47 -16.51 15.34
N ASN A 107 -17.73 -17.60 15.60
CA ASN A 107 -16.68 -18.12 14.72
C ASN A 107 -15.44 -17.22 14.58
N GLU A 108 -15.23 -16.29 15.49
CA GLU A 108 -14.02 -15.49 15.54
C GLU A 108 -12.78 -16.39 15.71
N HIS A 109 -11.77 -16.19 14.82
CA HIS A 109 -10.50 -16.87 14.96
C HIS A 109 -9.57 -16.06 15.88
N PRO A 110 -9.24 -16.57 17.09
CA PRO A 110 -8.51 -15.76 18.09
C PRO A 110 -7.17 -15.23 17.61
N MET A 111 -6.44 -15.99 16.78
CA MET A 111 -5.13 -15.58 16.25
C MET A 111 -5.25 -14.46 15.24
N VAL A 112 -6.29 -14.48 14.38
CA VAL A 112 -6.53 -13.40 13.40
C VAL A 112 -6.85 -12.12 14.13
N ARG A 113 -7.71 -12.18 15.14
CA ARG A 113 -8.04 -11.04 15.99
C ARG A 113 -6.81 -10.46 16.68
N ARG A 114 -5.98 -11.31 17.29
CA ARG A 114 -4.75 -10.88 17.95
C ARG A 114 -3.80 -10.18 16.97
N ALA A 115 -3.59 -10.76 15.79
CA ALA A 115 -2.77 -10.16 14.74
C ALA A 115 -3.32 -8.80 14.30
N PHE A 116 -4.64 -8.68 14.11
CA PHE A 116 -5.29 -7.42 13.76
C PHE A 116 -5.08 -6.34 14.83
N ILE A 117 -5.33 -6.66 16.10
CA ILE A 117 -5.13 -5.75 17.23
C ILE A 117 -3.65 -5.34 17.33
N PHE A 118 -2.73 -6.29 17.13
CA PHE A 118 -1.30 -6.00 17.10
C PHE A 118 -0.94 -5.03 15.97
N CYS A 119 -1.48 -5.23 14.75
CA CYS A 119 -1.29 -4.31 13.64
C CYS A 119 -1.82 -2.90 13.95
N LEU A 120 -2.99 -2.79 14.60
CA LEU A 120 -3.56 -1.50 15.01
C LEU A 120 -2.64 -0.73 15.98
N TYR A 121 -2.05 -1.43 16.95
CA TYR A 121 -1.18 -0.79 17.92
C TYR A 121 0.22 -0.48 17.38
N CYS A 122 0.79 -1.37 16.58
CA CYS A 122 2.15 -1.22 16.08
C CYS A 122 2.23 -0.46 14.75
N GLY A 123 1.10 -0.24 14.06
CA GLY A 123 1.09 0.38 12.72
C GLY A 123 1.77 -0.50 11.65
N LEU A 124 1.93 -1.80 11.92
CA LEU A 124 2.54 -2.75 11.00
C LEU A 124 1.53 -3.26 9.98
N ARG A 125 2.02 -3.61 8.80
CA ARG A 125 1.20 -4.28 7.79
C ARG A 125 1.10 -5.76 8.13
N PHE A 126 0.05 -6.40 7.67
CA PHE A 126 -0.12 -7.85 7.85
C PHE A 126 1.06 -8.67 7.33
N CYS A 127 1.64 -8.27 6.18
CA CYS A 127 2.84 -8.95 5.64
C CYS A 127 4.04 -8.86 6.59
N ASP A 128 4.21 -7.75 7.29
CA ASP A 128 5.31 -7.57 8.24
C ASP A 128 5.08 -8.40 9.50
N VAL A 129 3.82 -8.54 9.93
CA VAL A 129 3.45 -9.33 11.11
C VAL A 129 3.51 -10.84 10.86
N LYS A 130 3.19 -11.28 9.64
CA LYS A 130 3.19 -12.69 9.27
C LYS A 130 4.55 -13.36 9.50
N ASP A 131 5.63 -12.64 9.27
CA ASP A 131 6.98 -13.15 9.33
C ASP A 131 7.68 -12.84 10.66
N LEU A 132 6.97 -12.19 11.61
CA LEU A 132 7.50 -11.90 12.94
C LEU A 132 7.67 -13.16 13.77
N THR A 133 8.80 -13.24 14.44
CA THR A 133 9.16 -14.27 15.41
C THR A 133 9.57 -13.65 16.75
N TYR A 134 9.64 -14.44 17.80
CA TYR A 134 10.13 -13.96 19.11
C TYR A 134 11.56 -13.41 19.05
N LYS A 135 12.37 -13.83 18.08
CA LYS A 135 13.74 -13.31 17.87
C LYS A 135 13.74 -11.84 17.47
N ASN A 136 12.64 -11.36 16.89
CA ASN A 136 12.49 -9.97 16.48
C ASN A 136 12.18 -9.03 17.66
N VAL A 137 11.90 -9.59 18.85
CA VAL A 137 11.55 -8.80 20.04
C VAL A 137 12.78 -8.64 20.94
N ASP A 138 13.29 -7.42 21.01
CA ASP A 138 14.32 -7.04 21.98
C ASP A 138 13.64 -6.59 23.28
N TYR A 139 13.51 -7.52 24.21
CA TYR A 139 12.84 -7.27 25.49
C TYR A 139 13.55 -6.26 26.39
N SER A 140 14.88 -6.23 26.31
CA SER A 140 15.70 -5.34 27.16
C SER A 140 15.52 -3.88 26.77
N ASN A 141 15.48 -3.62 25.46
CA ASN A 141 15.33 -2.27 24.92
C ASN A 141 13.88 -1.94 24.55
N LYS A 142 12.94 -2.87 24.72
CA LYS A 142 11.53 -2.73 24.33
C LYS A 142 11.35 -2.40 22.85
N LEU A 143 12.19 -3.00 21.99
CA LEU A 143 12.22 -2.75 20.56
C LEU A 143 11.67 -3.95 19.78
N LEU A 144 11.00 -3.68 18.68
CA LEU A 144 10.66 -4.67 17.68
C LEU A 144 11.59 -4.46 16.47
N LYS A 145 12.45 -5.44 16.20
CA LYS A 145 13.40 -5.44 15.08
C LYS A 145 12.88 -6.32 13.96
N PHE A 146 12.74 -5.79 12.76
CA PHE A 146 12.36 -6.56 11.59
C PHE A 146 12.94 -5.95 10.33
N GLU A 147 13.20 -6.80 9.34
CA GLU A 147 13.63 -6.37 8.02
C GLU A 147 12.42 -5.98 7.18
N GLN A 148 12.47 -4.82 6.55
CA GLN A 148 11.47 -4.40 5.59
C GLN A 148 12.18 -4.05 4.27
N ASN A 149 11.88 -4.79 3.20
CA ASN A 149 12.52 -4.66 1.88
C ASN A 149 14.04 -4.87 1.88
N GLY A 150 14.57 -5.73 2.76
CA GLY A 150 16.01 -6.00 2.87
C GLY A 150 16.81 -4.93 3.60
N GLU A 151 16.16 -3.95 4.21
CA GLU A 151 16.79 -2.95 5.06
C GLU A 151 16.41 -3.15 6.53
N ASP A 152 17.39 -3.14 7.41
CA ASP A 152 17.19 -3.18 8.87
C ASP A 152 16.47 -1.91 9.34
N ARG A 153 15.22 -2.02 9.70
CA ARG A 153 14.45 -0.91 10.30
C ARG A 153 14.35 -1.04 11.81
N ALA A 154 15.47 -0.97 12.50
CA ALA A 154 15.53 -0.92 13.97
C ALA A 154 14.91 0.37 14.56
N ALA A 155 14.82 1.44 13.78
CA ALA A 155 14.41 2.76 14.27
C ALA A 155 12.90 2.96 14.52
N TYR A 156 12.05 2.01 14.10
CA TYR A 156 10.60 2.19 14.24
C TYR A 156 10.09 1.92 15.67
N GLY A 157 10.83 1.15 16.46
CA GLY A 157 10.40 0.70 17.79
C GLY A 157 10.45 1.79 18.88
N GLU A 158 11.54 2.56 18.97
CA GLU A 158 11.70 3.53 20.07
C GLU A 158 10.67 4.65 20.08
N GLN A 159 10.37 5.19 18.92
CA GLN A 159 9.37 6.26 18.81
C GLN A 159 7.93 5.74 18.86
N LEU A 160 7.67 4.52 18.37
CA LEU A 160 6.34 3.97 18.30
C LEU A 160 5.81 3.61 19.70
N LEU A 161 6.59 2.88 20.50
CA LEU A 161 6.18 2.52 21.86
C LEU A 161 6.05 3.78 22.75
N LYS A 162 6.97 4.75 22.64
CA LYS A 162 6.85 6.04 23.35
C LYS A 162 5.66 6.88 22.86
N LYS A 163 5.39 6.89 21.55
CA LYS A 163 4.21 7.59 21.00
C LYS A 163 2.89 6.88 21.37
N LEU A 164 2.89 5.56 21.38
CA LEU A 164 1.76 4.75 21.87
C LEU A 164 1.55 4.98 23.36
N GLU A 165 2.59 4.94 24.17
CA GLU A 165 2.53 5.23 25.60
C GLU A 165 2.00 6.65 25.86
N LYS A 166 2.45 7.67 25.12
CA LYS A 166 1.99 9.05 25.22
C LYS A 166 0.56 9.26 24.74
N ARG A 167 0.10 8.54 23.71
CA ARG A 167 -1.27 8.58 23.21
C ARG A 167 -2.24 7.75 24.06
N LEU A 168 -1.75 6.69 24.68
CA LEU A 168 -2.54 5.77 25.49
C LEU A 168 -2.60 6.20 26.96
N ASN A 169 -1.59 6.91 27.48
CA ASN A 169 -1.61 7.52 28.83
C ASN A 169 -2.70 8.57 29.00
N THR A 170 -3.20 9.15 27.93
CA THR A 170 -4.34 10.08 28.00
C THR A 170 -5.68 9.40 28.30
N LYS A 171 -5.79 8.06 28.24
CA LYS A 171 -7.05 7.33 28.47
C LYS A 171 -6.91 5.98 29.23
N GLY A 172 -5.98 5.85 30.15
CA GLY A 172 -5.94 4.70 31.09
C GLY A 172 -5.43 3.37 30.54
N LEU A 173 -4.76 3.37 29.40
CA LEU A 173 -4.02 2.22 28.85
C LEU A 173 -2.55 2.35 29.30
N ASN A 174 -2.25 1.86 30.50
CA ASN A 174 -0.93 1.96 31.10
C ASN A 174 -0.04 0.75 30.73
N GLU A 175 1.25 0.83 31.09
CA GLU A 175 2.27 -0.20 30.93
C GLU A 175 1.84 -1.60 31.38
N ARG A 176 0.90 -1.69 32.34
CA ARG A 176 0.34 -2.93 32.87
C ARG A 176 -0.46 -3.69 31.81
N ARG A 177 -1.26 -3.00 30.98
CA ARG A 177 -1.99 -3.62 29.86
C ARG A 177 -1.07 -4.05 28.73
N PHE A 178 0.04 -3.35 28.48
CA PHE A 178 1.09 -3.83 27.57
C PHE A 178 1.77 -5.10 28.09
N ARG A 179 1.94 -5.26 29.42
CA ARG A 179 2.43 -6.50 30.03
C ARG A 179 1.41 -7.64 29.95
N GLU A 180 0.11 -7.35 30.01
CA GLU A 180 -0.96 -8.34 29.80
C GLU A 180 -1.04 -8.78 28.34
N PHE A 181 -0.85 -7.88 27.38
CA PHE A 181 -0.64 -8.23 25.98
C PHE A 181 0.57 -9.14 25.79
N ARG A 182 1.66 -8.87 26.47
CA ARG A 182 2.87 -9.74 26.50
C ARG A 182 2.55 -11.15 27.01
N ARG A 183 1.71 -11.30 28.03
CA ARG A 183 1.28 -12.61 28.54
C ARG A 183 0.39 -13.38 27.57
N LEU A 184 -0.42 -12.70 26.78
CA LEU A 184 -1.29 -13.32 25.77
C LEU A 184 -0.52 -13.90 24.57
N TYR A 185 0.72 -13.46 24.36
CA TYR A 185 1.61 -13.99 23.31
C TYR A 185 2.61 -15.03 23.80
N LEU A 186 2.67 -15.31 25.10
CA LEU A 186 3.64 -16.24 25.71
C LEU A 186 3.03 -17.57 26.16
N VAL A 187 1.80 -17.88 25.73
CA VAL A 187 1.17 -19.19 25.95
C VAL A 187 0.97 -19.91 24.64
#